data_f77a42def469b39bd5c139022c25f1b3
#
_entry.id   f77a42def469b39bd5c139022c25f1b3
#
_cell.length_a   1.000
_cell.length_b   1.000
_cell.length_c   1.000
_cell.angle_alpha   90.00
_cell.angle_beta   90.00
_cell.angle_gamma   90.00
#
_symmetry.space_group_name_H-M   'P 1'
#
loop_
_entity.id
_entity.type
_entity.pdbx_description
1 polymer ?
#
loop_
_entity_poly.entity_id
_entity_poly.type
_entity_poly.pdbx_seq_one_letter_code
_entity_poly.pdbx_strand_id
1 'polypeptide(L)'
;IPRLLNAYGRLEQAESKLDILSPRHRALAELKSATTVRCEYCIDLGSQIARQWGITDEELLAMADYRNASCFSDVDKLILEYATAISRTPVEVSDRLFDALRAHFDTPQLVGLTHVITLGNLRARFNLALDIGSSGFSGDRVCALPETGRT
;
A
#
# COMPACT_ATOMS: atom_id res chain seq x y z
N ILE A 1 -1.15 -7.37 -25.47
CA ILE A 1 -2.39 -8.17 -25.25
C ILE A 1 -3.56 -7.20 -25.01
N PRO A 2 -4.18 -6.62 -26.07
CA PRO A 2 -5.10 -5.49 -25.94
C PRO A 2 -6.32 -5.77 -25.04
N ARG A 3 -6.89 -6.99 -25.13
CA ARG A 3 -8.07 -7.36 -24.31
C ARG A 3 -7.75 -7.36 -22.81
N LEU A 4 -6.57 -7.86 -22.43
CA LEU A 4 -6.11 -7.89 -21.05
C LEU A 4 -5.86 -6.45 -20.54
N LEU A 5 -5.16 -5.64 -21.33
CA LEU A 5 -4.90 -4.24 -21.01
C LEU A 5 -6.19 -3.45 -20.78
N ASN A 6 -7.19 -3.65 -21.67
CA ASN A 6 -8.48 -3.00 -21.53
C ASN A 6 -9.26 -3.45 -20.26
N ALA A 7 -9.18 -4.74 -19.91
CA ALA A 7 -9.80 -5.26 -18.69
C ALA A 7 -9.12 -4.69 -17.44
N TYR A 8 -7.78 -4.65 -17.45
CA TYR A 8 -6.98 -4.06 -16.38
C TYR A 8 -7.29 -2.57 -16.22
N GLY A 9 -7.32 -1.81 -17.31
CA GLY A 9 -7.67 -0.38 -17.26
C GLY A 9 -9.07 -0.12 -16.70
N ARG A 10 -10.06 -0.99 -16.98
CA ARG A 10 -11.38 -0.90 -16.35
C ARG A 10 -11.36 -1.19 -14.86
N LEU A 11 -10.54 -2.14 -14.41
CA LEU A 11 -10.34 -2.43 -12.99
C LEU A 11 -9.71 -1.24 -12.28
N GLU A 12 -8.66 -0.65 -12.85
CA GLU A 12 -8.01 0.56 -12.33
C GLU A 12 -9.00 1.75 -12.25
N GLN A 13 -9.83 1.93 -13.27
CA GLN A 13 -10.85 2.97 -13.27
C GLN A 13 -11.93 2.74 -12.20
N ALA A 14 -12.35 1.50 -11.97
CA ALA A 14 -13.31 1.16 -10.94
C ALA A 14 -12.70 1.40 -9.55
N GLU A 15 -11.46 0.99 -9.35
CA GLU A 15 -10.71 1.16 -8.11
C GLU A 15 -10.46 2.64 -7.80
N SER A 16 -10.15 3.48 -8.79
CA SER A 16 -9.95 4.92 -8.59
C SER A 16 -11.20 5.65 -8.07
N LYS A 17 -12.38 5.07 -8.27
CA LYS A 17 -13.68 5.60 -7.79
C LYS A 17 -14.12 5.02 -6.45
N LEU A 18 -13.29 4.21 -5.82
CA LEU A 18 -13.59 3.61 -4.52
C LEU A 18 -13.52 4.70 -3.44
N ASP A 19 -14.66 5.11 -2.92
CA ASP A 19 -14.82 6.23 -1.97
C ASP A 19 -15.15 5.79 -0.53
N ILE A 20 -15.17 4.45 -0.28
CA ILE A 20 -15.48 3.88 1.03
C ILE A 20 -14.34 3.99 2.04
N LEU A 21 -13.13 4.32 1.57
CA LEU A 21 -11.95 4.55 2.39
C LEU A 21 -11.52 6.01 2.32
N SER A 22 -11.00 6.54 3.43
CA SER A 22 -10.36 7.84 3.37
C SER A 22 -9.15 7.81 2.43
N PRO A 23 -8.83 8.90 1.72
CA PRO A 23 -7.64 8.98 0.87
C PRO A 23 -6.36 8.61 1.61
N ARG A 24 -6.23 9.02 2.89
CA ARG A 24 -5.10 8.69 3.75
C ARG A 24 -4.98 7.19 3.98
N HIS A 25 -6.06 6.52 4.38
CA HIS A 25 -6.04 5.07 4.67
C HIS A 25 -5.68 4.27 3.41
N ARG A 26 -6.22 4.69 2.26
CA ARG A 26 -5.89 4.11 0.97
C ARG A 26 -4.40 4.28 0.64
N ALA A 27 -3.86 5.50 0.78
CA ALA A 27 -2.45 5.79 0.51
C ALA A 27 -1.52 4.94 1.39
N LEU A 28 -1.81 4.83 2.69
CA LEU A 28 -1.03 4.01 3.62
C LEU A 28 -1.04 2.52 3.21
N ALA A 29 -2.21 1.99 2.86
CA ALA A 29 -2.37 0.60 2.46
C ALA A 29 -1.60 0.28 1.16
N GLU A 30 -1.75 1.10 0.13
CA GLU A 30 -1.05 0.95 -1.15
C GLU A 30 0.46 1.06 -0.99
N LEU A 31 0.92 2.11 -0.30
CA LEU A 31 2.34 2.38 -0.15
C LEU A 31 3.03 1.31 0.71
N LYS A 32 2.34 0.84 1.79
CA LYS A 32 2.88 -0.25 2.61
C LYS A 32 2.98 -1.55 1.84
N SER A 33 2.01 -1.87 0.99
CA SER A 33 2.10 -3.05 0.12
C SER A 33 3.31 -2.95 -0.82
N ALA A 34 3.54 -1.79 -1.43
CA ALA A 34 4.67 -1.54 -2.32
C ALA A 34 6.03 -1.67 -1.61
N THR A 35 6.15 -1.11 -0.39
CA THR A 35 7.39 -1.18 0.41
C THR A 35 7.65 -2.59 0.93
N THR A 36 6.61 -3.35 1.28
CA THR A 36 6.74 -4.73 1.76
C THR A 36 7.27 -5.67 0.66
N VAL A 37 6.80 -5.52 -0.58
CA VAL A 37 7.29 -6.32 -1.73
C VAL A 37 8.47 -5.67 -2.46
N ARG A 38 8.90 -4.47 -2.03
CA ARG A 38 10.06 -3.72 -2.55
C ARG A 38 9.98 -3.40 -4.04
N CYS A 39 8.81 -3.00 -4.52
CA CYS A 39 8.60 -2.56 -5.89
C CYS A 39 9.05 -1.10 -6.03
N GLU A 40 10.24 -0.85 -6.57
CA GLU A 40 10.80 0.51 -6.73
C GLU A 40 9.88 1.44 -7.53
N TYR A 41 9.32 0.99 -8.64
CA TYR A 41 8.35 1.74 -9.42
C TYR A 41 7.13 2.14 -8.57
N CYS A 42 6.59 1.17 -7.81
CA CYS A 42 5.39 1.41 -6.99
C CYS A 42 5.68 2.32 -5.79
N ILE A 43 6.88 2.24 -5.22
CA ILE A 43 7.32 3.11 -4.12
C ILE A 43 7.49 4.54 -4.62
N ASP A 44 8.17 4.74 -5.75
CA ASP A 44 8.41 6.05 -6.36
C ASP A 44 7.08 6.74 -6.70
N LEU A 45 6.24 6.12 -7.52
CA LEU A 45 4.94 6.66 -7.89
C LEU A 45 4.01 6.81 -6.68
N GLY A 46 3.95 5.79 -5.82
CA GLY A 46 3.09 5.77 -4.64
C GLY A 46 3.45 6.84 -3.63
N SER A 47 4.75 7.14 -3.43
CA SER A 47 5.19 8.23 -2.55
C SER A 47 4.75 9.59 -3.06
N GLN A 48 4.80 9.80 -4.38
CA GLN A 48 4.34 11.05 -4.98
C GLN A 48 2.82 11.23 -4.84
N ILE A 49 2.04 10.17 -5.06
CA ILE A 49 0.58 10.19 -4.91
C ILE A 49 0.19 10.36 -3.43
N ALA A 50 0.85 9.66 -2.52
CA ALA A 50 0.55 9.69 -1.09
C ALA A 50 0.67 11.09 -0.49
N ARG A 51 1.64 11.90 -0.95
CA ARG A 51 1.75 13.31 -0.56
C ARG A 51 0.51 14.14 -0.90
N GLN A 52 -0.10 13.87 -2.05
CA GLN A 52 -1.34 14.57 -2.44
C GLN A 52 -2.51 14.23 -1.51
N TRP A 53 -2.41 13.08 -0.82
CA TRP A 53 -3.40 12.61 0.14
C TRP A 53 -2.99 12.83 1.60
N GLY A 54 -2.01 13.72 1.82
CA GLY A 54 -1.63 14.22 3.14
C GLY A 54 -0.62 13.35 3.90
N ILE A 55 0.04 12.40 3.25
CA ILE A 55 1.18 11.69 3.85
C ILE A 55 2.41 12.58 3.81
N THR A 56 3.05 12.76 4.96
CA THR A 56 4.22 13.63 5.12
C THR A 56 5.52 12.91 4.76
N ASP A 57 6.59 13.66 4.53
CA ASP A 57 7.92 13.10 4.30
C ASP A 57 8.44 12.34 5.54
N GLU A 58 8.08 12.78 6.75
CA GLU A 58 8.38 12.07 7.99
C GLU A 58 7.73 10.67 7.99
N GLU A 59 6.45 10.58 7.61
CA GLU A 59 5.73 9.30 7.53
C GLU A 59 6.28 8.39 6.45
N LEU A 60 6.70 8.93 5.31
CA LEU A 60 7.37 8.16 4.26
C LEU A 60 8.67 7.52 4.77
N LEU A 61 9.50 8.28 5.46
CA LEU A 61 10.75 7.78 6.04
C LEU A 61 10.51 6.78 7.18
N ALA A 62 9.44 6.98 7.97
CA ALA A 62 9.07 6.10 9.07
C ALA A 62 8.38 4.80 8.63
N MET A 63 8.04 4.64 7.33
CA MET A 63 7.29 3.49 6.81
C MET A 63 7.95 2.14 7.12
N ALA A 64 9.28 2.10 7.15
CA ALA A 64 10.05 0.89 7.47
C ALA A 64 9.88 0.44 8.93
N ASP A 65 9.79 1.39 9.85
CA ASP A 65 9.67 1.15 11.30
C ASP A 65 8.37 1.75 11.88
N TYR A 66 7.27 1.65 11.14
CA TYR A 66 5.99 2.26 11.49
C TYR A 66 5.48 1.90 12.90
N ARG A 67 5.84 0.72 13.41
CA ARG A 67 5.39 0.27 14.73
C ARG A 67 5.89 1.16 15.86
N ASN A 68 7.13 1.64 15.76
CA ASN A 68 7.78 2.48 16.75
C ASN A 68 7.60 3.99 16.47
N ALA A 69 7.17 4.35 15.26
CA ALA A 69 7.00 5.73 14.86
C ALA A 69 5.80 6.39 15.56
N SER A 70 5.98 7.62 16.03
CA SER A 70 4.95 8.43 16.69
C SER A 70 4.07 9.21 15.72
N CYS A 71 4.48 9.34 14.45
CA CYS A 71 3.74 10.05 13.41
C CYS A 71 2.50 9.30 12.90
N PHE A 72 2.37 8.00 13.19
CA PHE A 72 1.21 7.19 12.81
C PHE A 72 0.25 7.01 13.99
N SER A 73 -1.05 7.21 13.75
CA SER A 73 -2.10 6.84 14.70
C SER A 73 -2.20 5.32 14.89
N ASP A 74 -2.91 4.88 15.93
CA ASP A 74 -3.15 3.44 16.16
C ASP A 74 -3.88 2.79 14.97
N VAL A 75 -4.85 3.49 14.36
CA VAL A 75 -5.56 3.02 13.18
C VAL A 75 -4.63 2.93 11.96
N ASP A 76 -3.76 3.94 11.75
CA ASP A 76 -2.75 3.88 10.69
C ASP A 76 -1.86 2.66 10.85
N LYS A 77 -1.40 2.38 12.08
CA LYS A 77 -0.55 1.22 12.39
C LYS A 77 -1.26 -0.11 12.11
N LEU A 78 -2.57 -0.21 12.40
CA LEU A 78 -3.36 -1.40 12.06
C LEU A 78 -3.44 -1.61 10.54
N ILE A 79 -3.65 -0.54 9.76
CA ILE A 79 -3.66 -0.60 8.29
C ILE A 79 -2.29 -1.07 7.76
N LEU A 80 -1.21 -0.49 8.27
CA LEU A 80 0.15 -0.84 7.87
C LEU A 80 0.51 -2.28 8.23
N GLU A 81 0.07 -2.77 9.40
CA GLU A 81 0.25 -4.17 9.80
C GLU A 81 -0.55 -5.12 8.89
N TYR A 82 -1.79 -4.77 8.57
CA TYR A 82 -2.63 -5.54 7.68
C TYR A 82 -2.07 -5.61 6.26
N ALA A 83 -1.63 -4.47 5.72
CA ALA A 83 -0.97 -4.41 4.42
C ALA A 83 0.31 -5.26 4.39
N THR A 84 1.09 -5.24 5.46
CA THR A 84 2.28 -6.09 5.61
C THR A 84 1.91 -7.58 5.59
N ALA A 85 0.89 -7.98 6.38
CA ALA A 85 0.45 -9.37 6.49
C ALA A 85 -0.06 -9.94 5.16
N ILE A 86 -0.87 -9.16 4.42
CA ILE A 86 -1.38 -9.58 3.10
C ILE A 86 -0.27 -9.61 2.03
N SER A 87 0.73 -8.74 2.13
CA SER A 87 1.77 -8.61 1.10
C SER A 87 2.88 -9.66 1.22
N ARG A 88 2.97 -10.37 2.34
CA ARG A 88 3.90 -11.48 2.54
C ARG A 88 3.38 -12.77 1.90
N THR A 89 4.26 -13.76 1.75
CA THR A 89 3.93 -15.11 1.29
C THR A 89 4.53 -16.13 2.26
N PRO A 90 3.75 -16.98 2.91
CA PRO A 90 2.27 -17.05 2.84
C PRO A 90 1.59 -15.82 3.46
N VAL A 91 0.32 -15.60 3.07
CA VAL A 91 -0.52 -14.58 3.73
C VAL A 91 -0.94 -15.08 5.09
N GLU A 92 -0.64 -14.32 6.14
CA GLU A 92 -0.98 -14.67 7.51
C GLU A 92 -1.57 -13.45 8.24
N VAL A 93 -2.90 -13.41 8.31
CA VAL A 93 -3.64 -12.40 9.07
C VAL A 93 -4.16 -13.06 10.34
N SER A 94 -3.67 -12.64 11.50
CA SER A 94 -4.14 -13.18 12.77
C SER A 94 -5.55 -12.69 13.09
N ASP A 95 -6.32 -13.52 13.82
CA ASP A 95 -7.66 -13.16 14.30
C ASP A 95 -7.59 -11.85 15.12
N ARG A 96 -6.58 -11.70 15.97
CA ARG A 96 -6.35 -10.48 16.77
C ARG A 96 -6.26 -9.22 15.88
N LEU A 97 -5.51 -9.27 14.79
CA LEU A 97 -5.36 -8.14 13.87
C LEU A 97 -6.68 -7.87 13.16
N PHE A 98 -7.35 -8.92 12.70
CA PHE A 98 -8.61 -8.78 11.99
C PHE A 98 -9.73 -8.24 12.90
N ASP A 99 -9.82 -8.69 14.15
CA ASP A 99 -10.78 -8.16 15.13
C ASP A 99 -10.48 -6.70 15.49
N ALA A 100 -9.21 -6.33 15.63
CA ALA A 100 -8.83 -4.93 15.84
C ALA A 100 -9.26 -4.03 14.68
N LEU A 101 -9.09 -4.48 13.43
CA LEU A 101 -9.57 -3.75 12.25
C LEU A 101 -11.09 -3.61 12.23
N ARG A 102 -11.83 -4.67 12.60
CA ARG A 102 -13.30 -4.63 12.66
C ARG A 102 -13.87 -3.65 13.70
N ALA A 103 -13.07 -3.24 14.67
CA ALA A 103 -13.45 -2.19 15.62
C ALA A 103 -13.46 -0.78 14.98
N HIS A 104 -12.78 -0.60 13.84
CA HIS A 104 -12.63 0.69 13.17
C HIS A 104 -13.24 0.75 11.77
N PHE A 105 -13.43 -0.40 11.11
CA PHE A 105 -13.89 -0.52 9.73
C PHE A 105 -15.10 -1.46 9.63
N ASP A 106 -16.09 -1.04 8.87
CA ASP A 106 -17.20 -1.93 8.51
C ASP A 106 -16.78 -2.96 7.42
N THR A 107 -17.68 -3.89 7.10
CA THR A 107 -17.39 -4.96 6.15
C THR A 107 -17.06 -4.43 4.74
N PRO A 108 -17.81 -3.46 4.15
CA PRO A 108 -17.44 -2.84 2.88
C PRO A 108 -16.05 -2.20 2.92
N GLN A 109 -15.71 -1.48 3.98
CA GLN A 109 -14.40 -0.85 4.15
C GLN A 109 -13.27 -1.88 4.24
N LEU A 110 -13.45 -2.97 4.97
CA LEU A 110 -12.47 -4.06 5.06
C LEU A 110 -12.27 -4.75 3.71
N VAL A 111 -13.34 -4.98 2.96
CA VAL A 111 -13.26 -5.53 1.59
C VAL A 111 -12.50 -4.55 0.69
N GLY A 112 -12.81 -3.25 0.75
CA GLY A 112 -12.11 -2.23 -0.01
C GLY A 112 -10.62 -2.13 0.36
N LEU A 113 -10.30 -2.16 1.65
CA LEU A 113 -8.91 -2.14 2.13
C LEU A 113 -8.13 -3.37 1.63
N THR A 114 -8.75 -4.55 1.73
CA THR A 114 -8.16 -5.79 1.21
C THR A 114 -7.93 -5.71 -0.30
N HIS A 115 -8.92 -5.18 -1.04
CA HIS A 115 -8.82 -4.99 -2.49
C HIS A 115 -7.65 -4.08 -2.87
N VAL A 116 -7.55 -2.91 -2.25
CA VAL A 116 -6.47 -1.94 -2.49
C VAL A 116 -5.09 -2.58 -2.28
N ILE A 117 -4.89 -3.32 -1.19
CA ILE A 117 -3.63 -4.01 -0.89
C ILE A 117 -3.34 -5.09 -1.93
N THR A 118 -4.32 -5.93 -2.25
CA THR A 118 -4.13 -7.06 -3.18
C THR A 118 -3.90 -6.59 -4.61
N LEU A 119 -4.57 -5.52 -5.05
CA LEU A 119 -4.32 -4.91 -6.35
C LEU A 119 -2.92 -4.26 -6.39
N GLY A 120 -2.49 -3.61 -5.30
CA GLY A 120 -1.12 -3.13 -5.13
C GLY A 120 -0.09 -4.24 -5.27
N ASN A 121 -0.34 -5.40 -4.66
CA ASN A 121 0.52 -6.59 -4.81
C ASN A 121 0.55 -7.14 -6.24
N LEU A 122 -0.57 -7.14 -6.94
CA LEU A 122 -0.63 -7.55 -8.35
C LEU A 122 0.24 -6.64 -9.21
N ARG A 123 0.10 -5.32 -9.08
CA ARG A 123 0.92 -4.32 -9.79
C ARG A 123 2.41 -4.51 -9.48
N ALA A 124 2.75 -4.62 -8.20
CA ALA A 124 4.13 -4.72 -7.74
C ALA A 124 4.82 -5.99 -8.22
N ARG A 125 4.16 -7.15 -8.11
CA ARG A 125 4.72 -8.43 -8.56
C ARG A 125 4.85 -8.51 -10.07
N PHE A 126 3.93 -7.88 -10.81
CA PHE A 126 4.02 -7.75 -12.26
C PHE A 126 5.26 -6.91 -12.66
N ASN A 127 5.45 -5.75 -12.03
CA ASN A 127 6.60 -4.89 -12.30
C ASN A 127 7.93 -5.59 -11.96
N LEU A 128 8.02 -6.21 -10.79
CA LEU A 128 9.21 -6.95 -10.35
C LEU A 128 9.54 -8.12 -11.30
N ALA A 129 8.54 -8.86 -11.77
CA ALA A 129 8.75 -9.98 -12.70
C ALA A 129 9.30 -9.53 -14.07
N LEU A 130 9.07 -8.27 -14.44
CA LEU A 130 9.52 -7.70 -15.72
C LEU A 130 10.69 -6.72 -15.55
N ASP A 131 11.29 -6.65 -14.35
CA ASP A 131 12.41 -5.77 -14.02
C ASP A 131 12.10 -4.28 -14.30
N ILE A 132 10.87 -3.86 -14.00
CA ILE A 132 10.43 -2.47 -14.13
C ILE A 132 10.79 -1.73 -12.83
N GLY A 133 11.85 -0.92 -12.91
CA GLY A 133 12.35 -0.09 -11.81
C GLY A 133 11.67 1.28 -11.72
N SER A 134 12.21 2.15 -10.85
CA SER A 134 11.78 3.54 -10.69
C SER A 134 11.83 4.32 -12.00
N SER A 135 10.86 5.20 -12.20
CA SER A 135 10.80 6.13 -13.34
C SER A 135 11.05 7.59 -12.96
N GLY A 136 11.45 7.84 -11.70
CA GLY A 136 11.82 9.18 -11.23
C GLY A 136 10.62 10.11 -10.98
N PHE A 137 9.43 9.58 -10.65
CA PHE A 137 8.24 10.39 -10.38
C PHE A 137 8.41 11.33 -9.17
N SER A 138 9.18 10.89 -8.18
CA SER A 138 9.47 11.69 -6.98
C SER A 138 10.56 12.72 -7.18
N GLY A 139 11.35 12.65 -8.28
CA GLY A 139 12.51 13.52 -8.50
C GLY A 139 13.52 13.41 -7.35
N ASP A 140 13.94 14.56 -6.79
CA ASP A 140 14.86 14.63 -5.64
C ASP A 140 14.16 14.49 -4.28
N ARG A 141 12.86 14.23 -4.26
CA ARG A 141 12.08 14.07 -3.03
C ARG A 141 12.26 12.68 -2.43
N VAL A 142 12.11 12.60 -1.11
CA VAL A 142 12.20 11.31 -0.41
C VAL A 142 11.09 10.36 -0.85
N CYS A 143 11.39 9.07 -0.87
CA CYS A 143 10.42 8.00 -1.07
C CYS A 143 10.22 7.22 0.23
N ALA A 144 9.12 6.50 0.33
CA ALA A 144 8.89 5.60 1.43
C ALA A 144 10.01 4.55 1.52
N LEU A 145 10.47 4.29 2.74
CA LEU A 145 11.51 3.31 2.97
C LEU A 145 10.92 1.90 3.07
N PRO A 146 11.45 0.92 2.33
CA PRO A 146 11.10 -0.48 2.50
C PRO A 146 11.60 -1.01 3.85
N GLU A 147 10.92 -2.00 4.42
CA GLU A 147 11.42 -2.68 5.60
C GLU A 147 12.83 -3.22 5.34
N THR A 148 13.77 -2.94 6.26
CA THR A 148 15.09 -3.55 6.22
C THR A 148 14.91 -5.03 6.48
N GLY A 149 15.03 -5.85 5.44
CA GLY A 149 14.71 -7.26 5.50
C GLY A 149 15.62 -8.02 6.44
N ARG A 150 15.02 -8.81 7.32
CA ARG A 150 15.62 -10.11 7.63
C ARG A 150 15.38 -11.00 6.41
N THR A 151 16.44 -11.25 5.66
CA THR A 151 16.53 -12.37 4.70
C THR A 151 16.22 -13.67 5.39
#